data_b1545e57a0ffa1c4b48c9b80967bc1b1
#
_entry.id   b1545e57a0ffa1c4b48c9b80967bc1b1
#
_cell.length_a   1.000
_cell.length_b   1.000
_cell.length_c   1.000
_cell.angle_alpha   90.00
_cell.angle_beta   90.00
_cell.angle_gamma   90.00
#
_symmetry.space_group_name_H-M   'P 1'
#
loop_
_entity.id
_entity.type
_entity.pdbx_description
1 polymer ?
#
loop_
_entity_poly.entity_id
_entity_poly.type
_entity_poly.pdbx_seq_one_letter_code
_entity_poly.pdbx_strand_id
1 'polypeptide(L)'
;MRRFLTVGLAVIAMLTVIASPAAAMRPDRFTPGPNPDLQVDDICSFPVLLHDVVNKLHITDFFDRNGDLVRESGNGRIVEDITRLDAAGDPVRTIRRNISGPGTFTFDEEGFTLRARGGWLFFFEPGEVSNVPGGLMWLTTGKFVWRFDDASGMWTLEQARGTRMDVCALLA
;
A
#
# COMPACT_ATOMS: atom_id res chain seq x y z
N MET A 1 -86.19 8.04 14.19
CA MET A 1 -84.83 8.25 14.72
C MET A 1 -83.85 7.56 13.77
N ARG A 2 -83.22 8.31 12.87
CA ARG A 2 -82.21 7.77 11.93
C ARG A 2 -80.81 8.14 12.41
N ARG A 3 -79.99 7.14 12.72
CA ARG A 3 -78.60 7.32 13.09
C ARG A 3 -77.77 7.25 11.85
N PHE A 4 -77.08 8.34 11.50
CA PHE A 4 -76.09 8.40 10.41
C PHE A 4 -74.74 7.93 10.98
N LEU A 5 -74.25 6.84 10.42
CA LEU A 5 -72.86 6.38 10.63
C LEU A 5 -71.93 7.11 9.63
N THR A 6 -71.12 7.98 10.17
CA THR A 6 -70.03 8.60 9.38
C THR A 6 -68.80 7.67 9.39
N VAL A 7 -68.50 7.08 8.23
CA VAL A 7 -67.30 6.28 7.99
C VAL A 7 -66.15 7.26 7.67
N GLY A 8 -65.24 7.40 8.62
CA GLY A 8 -64.02 8.16 8.42
C GLY A 8 -63.00 7.38 7.60
N LEU A 9 -62.72 7.82 6.39
CA LEU A 9 -61.68 7.25 5.50
C LEU A 9 -60.31 7.83 5.93
N ALA A 10 -59.51 7.02 6.66
CA ALA A 10 -58.14 7.39 7.00
C ALA A 10 -57.23 7.07 5.82
N VAL A 11 -56.81 8.10 5.06
CA VAL A 11 -55.79 8.01 4.03
C VAL A 11 -54.43 7.91 4.70
N ILE A 12 -53.86 6.70 4.78
CA ILE A 12 -52.47 6.49 5.17
C ILE A 12 -51.61 6.83 3.97
N ALA A 13 -51.02 8.00 3.93
CA ALA A 13 -49.96 8.37 2.98
C ALA A 13 -48.69 7.61 3.36
N MET A 14 -48.42 6.49 2.70
CA MET A 14 -47.11 5.83 2.75
C MET A 14 -46.09 6.75 2.08
N LEU A 15 -45.32 7.48 2.87
CA LEU A 15 -44.08 8.09 2.42
C LEU A 15 -43.06 6.98 2.10
N THR A 16 -43.01 6.55 0.85
CA THR A 16 -41.89 5.77 0.33
C THR A 16 -40.69 6.67 0.29
N VAL A 17 -39.83 6.59 1.31
CA VAL A 17 -38.48 7.16 1.27
C VAL A 17 -37.73 6.36 0.20
N ILE A 18 -37.64 6.90 -1.00
CA ILE A 18 -36.76 6.40 -2.05
C ILE A 18 -35.35 6.73 -1.54
N ALA A 19 -34.74 5.78 -0.84
CA ALA A 19 -33.32 5.85 -0.54
C ALA A 19 -32.60 5.84 -1.90
N SER A 20 -32.14 7.01 -2.35
CA SER A 20 -31.26 7.08 -3.51
C SER A 20 -30.09 6.13 -3.25
N PRO A 21 -29.76 5.23 -4.19
CA PRO A 21 -28.57 4.42 -4.02
C PRO A 21 -27.40 5.39 -3.87
N ALA A 22 -26.72 5.34 -2.71
CA ALA A 22 -25.54 6.14 -2.49
C ALA A 22 -24.56 5.77 -3.59
N ALA A 23 -24.32 6.69 -4.52
CA ALA A 23 -23.39 6.47 -5.61
C ALA A 23 -22.02 6.22 -4.99
N ALA A 24 -21.44 5.04 -5.23
CA ALA A 24 -20.06 4.78 -4.85
C ALA A 24 -19.20 5.87 -5.50
N MET A 25 -18.33 6.49 -4.73
CA MET A 25 -17.43 7.51 -5.27
C MET A 25 -16.58 6.90 -6.39
N ARG A 26 -16.41 7.66 -7.47
CA ARG A 26 -15.60 7.23 -8.59
C ARG A 26 -14.15 7.06 -8.10
N PRO A 27 -13.47 5.94 -8.41
CA PRO A 27 -12.07 5.78 -8.07
C PRO A 27 -11.22 6.88 -8.67
N ASP A 28 -10.31 7.42 -7.88
CA ASP A 28 -9.32 8.38 -8.37
C ASP A 28 -8.12 7.64 -8.99
N ARG A 29 -7.54 8.22 -10.05
CA ARG A 29 -6.42 7.60 -10.77
C ARG A 29 -5.36 8.65 -11.07
N PHE A 30 -4.15 8.35 -10.69
CA PHE A 30 -3.01 9.23 -10.94
C PHE A 30 -1.72 8.44 -11.21
N THR A 31 -0.74 9.14 -11.75
CA THR A 31 0.60 8.63 -11.94
C THR A 31 1.52 9.51 -11.11
N PRO A 32 2.14 8.99 -10.03
CA PRO A 32 3.12 9.77 -9.29
C PRO A 32 4.31 10.09 -10.19
N GLY A 33 4.95 11.21 -9.94
CA GLY A 33 6.22 11.55 -10.55
C GLY A 33 7.34 10.60 -10.12
N PRO A 34 8.56 10.74 -10.68
CA PRO A 34 9.73 10.05 -10.16
C PRO A 34 9.91 10.38 -8.67
N ASN A 35 10.23 9.37 -7.87
CA ASN A 35 10.63 9.63 -6.50
C ASN A 35 11.97 10.36 -6.47
N PRO A 36 12.22 11.26 -5.50
CA PRO A 36 13.55 11.75 -5.24
C PRO A 36 14.47 10.59 -4.85
N ASP A 37 15.75 10.75 -5.11
CA ASP A 37 16.76 9.80 -4.65
C ASP A 37 16.66 9.64 -3.13
N LEU A 38 16.66 8.40 -2.66
CA LEU A 38 16.54 8.05 -1.24
C LEU A 38 17.82 7.36 -0.77
N GLN A 39 18.50 7.94 0.21
CA GLN A 39 19.61 7.28 0.90
C GLN A 39 19.08 6.59 2.16
N VAL A 40 19.51 5.33 2.35
CA VAL A 40 19.17 4.47 3.48
C VAL A 40 20.46 4.09 4.19
N ASP A 41 20.63 4.47 5.45
CA ASP A 41 21.90 4.36 6.17
C ASP A 41 21.93 3.22 7.20
N ASP A 42 20.79 2.88 7.81
CA ASP A 42 20.74 2.06 9.04
C ASP A 42 20.32 0.59 8.83
N ILE A 43 20.17 0.15 7.57
CA ILE A 43 19.72 -1.22 7.25
C ILE A 43 20.88 -2.14 6.90
N CYS A 44 21.79 -1.69 6.04
CA CYS A 44 23.03 -2.42 5.73
C CYS A 44 24.20 -1.90 6.57
N SER A 45 25.33 -2.58 6.56
CA SER A 45 26.58 -2.08 7.18
C SER A 45 27.26 -0.94 6.40
N PHE A 46 26.59 -0.42 5.39
CA PHE A 46 27.01 0.65 4.50
C PHE A 46 25.77 1.41 3.98
N PRO A 47 25.90 2.68 3.59
CA PRO A 47 24.83 3.45 3.00
C PRO A 47 24.41 2.87 1.64
N VAL A 48 23.10 2.92 1.37
CA VAL A 48 22.50 2.49 0.10
C VAL A 48 21.70 3.64 -0.50
N LEU A 49 22.00 3.98 -1.76
CA LEU A 49 21.23 4.96 -2.53
C LEU A 49 20.25 4.22 -3.45
N LEU A 50 19.00 4.62 -3.38
CA LEU A 50 17.92 4.17 -4.26
C LEU A 50 17.60 5.26 -5.27
N HIS A 51 17.64 4.93 -6.57
CA HIS A 51 17.40 5.86 -7.67
C HIS A 51 16.45 5.26 -8.70
N ASP A 52 15.31 5.93 -8.93
CA ASP A 52 14.32 5.55 -9.94
C ASP A 52 14.85 5.82 -11.36
N VAL A 53 15.27 4.80 -12.08
CA VAL A 53 15.62 4.87 -13.50
C VAL A 53 14.38 4.95 -14.38
N VAL A 54 13.33 4.23 -14.00
CA VAL A 54 12.00 4.26 -14.62
C VAL A 54 10.95 4.20 -13.53
N ASN A 55 10.09 5.19 -13.48
CA ASN A 55 8.87 5.15 -12.67
C ASN A 55 7.67 5.48 -13.57
N LYS A 56 6.90 4.45 -13.89
CA LYS A 56 5.62 4.50 -14.62
C LYS A 56 4.55 3.81 -13.78
N LEU A 57 4.52 4.10 -12.50
CA LEU A 57 3.51 3.60 -11.57
C LEU A 57 2.17 4.28 -11.84
N HIS A 58 1.11 3.50 -11.85
CA HIS A 58 -0.27 3.97 -11.86
C HIS A 58 -0.92 3.57 -10.56
N ILE A 59 -1.48 4.55 -9.86
CA ILE A 59 -2.20 4.37 -8.61
C ILE A 59 -3.69 4.57 -8.85
N THR A 60 -4.50 3.79 -8.17
CA THR A 60 -5.96 3.91 -8.16
C THR A 60 -6.45 3.82 -6.73
N ASP A 61 -7.07 4.90 -6.26
CA ASP A 61 -7.66 5.03 -4.94
C ASP A 61 -9.15 4.72 -4.99
N PHE A 62 -9.61 3.99 -3.99
CA PHE A 62 -11.00 3.61 -3.83
C PHE A 62 -11.50 4.11 -2.48
N PHE A 63 -12.60 4.83 -2.52
CA PHE A 63 -13.20 5.45 -1.35
C PHE A 63 -14.52 4.77 -0.99
N ASP A 64 -14.86 4.77 0.27
CA ASP A 64 -16.17 4.35 0.74
C ASP A 64 -17.24 5.44 0.50
N ARG A 65 -18.45 5.25 1.06
CA ARG A 65 -19.57 6.20 0.90
C ARG A 65 -19.37 7.48 1.69
N ASN A 66 -18.49 7.49 2.67
CA ASN A 66 -18.18 8.66 3.51
C ASN A 66 -17.05 9.50 2.89
N GLY A 67 -16.34 8.95 1.90
CA GLY A 67 -15.17 9.56 1.29
C GLY A 67 -13.85 9.13 1.92
N ASP A 68 -13.87 8.10 2.76
CA ASP A 68 -12.67 7.55 3.39
C ASP A 68 -11.96 6.60 2.43
N LEU A 69 -10.63 6.70 2.35
CA LEU A 69 -9.81 5.81 1.54
C LEU A 69 -9.82 4.41 2.15
N VAL A 70 -10.38 3.43 1.43
CA VAL A 70 -10.48 2.04 1.92
C VAL A 70 -9.54 1.09 1.19
N ARG A 71 -9.07 1.48 0.00
CA ARG A 71 -8.13 0.68 -0.77
C ARG A 71 -7.35 1.54 -1.75
N GLU A 72 -6.07 1.24 -1.90
CA GLU A 72 -5.22 1.74 -2.97
C GLU A 72 -4.67 0.56 -3.78
N SER A 73 -4.60 0.68 -5.09
CA SER A 73 -3.98 -0.31 -5.96
C SER A 73 -2.93 0.33 -6.83
N GLY A 74 -1.71 -0.20 -6.76
CA GLY A 74 -0.59 0.22 -7.57
C GLY A 74 -0.20 -0.85 -8.59
N ASN A 75 0.07 -0.43 -9.83
CA ASN A 75 0.70 -1.25 -10.85
C ASN A 75 1.47 -0.36 -11.84
N GLY A 76 2.41 -0.95 -12.55
CA GLY A 76 3.20 -0.20 -13.51
C GLY A 76 4.60 -0.75 -13.66
N ARG A 77 5.47 0.04 -14.28
CA ARG A 77 6.88 -0.31 -14.45
C ARG A 77 7.74 0.57 -13.56
N ILE A 78 8.46 -0.07 -12.64
CA ILE A 78 9.47 0.59 -11.81
C ILE A 78 10.80 -0.17 -12.02
N VAL A 79 11.84 0.58 -12.38
CA VAL A 79 13.21 0.07 -12.48
C VAL A 79 14.08 0.97 -11.63
N GLU A 80 14.79 0.36 -10.72
CA GLU A 80 15.58 1.06 -9.72
C GLU A 80 17.04 0.66 -9.76
N ASP A 81 17.92 1.63 -9.64
CA ASP A 81 19.33 1.45 -9.33
C ASP A 81 19.51 1.49 -7.82
N ILE A 82 20.06 0.41 -7.30
CA ILE A 82 20.34 0.22 -5.88
C ILE A 82 21.86 0.24 -5.75
N THR A 83 22.38 1.29 -5.14
CA THR A 83 23.81 1.58 -5.13
C THR A 83 24.37 1.57 -3.72
N ARG A 84 25.37 0.75 -3.46
CA ARG A 84 26.22 0.87 -2.27
C ARG A 84 27.08 2.11 -2.40
N LEU A 85 27.11 2.92 -1.34
CA LEU A 85 28.06 4.03 -1.19
C LEU A 85 29.16 3.65 -0.22
N ASP A 86 30.32 4.29 -0.34
CA ASP A 86 31.38 4.26 0.68
C ASP A 86 31.13 5.32 1.77
N ALA A 87 32.05 5.43 2.70
CA ALA A 87 31.94 6.40 3.80
C ALA A 87 32.06 7.87 3.35
N ALA A 88 32.55 8.12 2.14
CA ALA A 88 32.61 9.46 1.54
C ALA A 88 31.34 9.81 0.74
N GLY A 89 30.44 8.82 0.54
CA GLY A 89 29.24 8.94 -0.27
C GLY A 89 29.47 8.61 -1.75
N ASP A 90 30.63 8.08 -2.11
CA ASP A 90 30.92 7.73 -3.50
C ASP A 90 30.37 6.33 -3.86
N PRO A 91 29.87 6.16 -5.10
CA PRO A 91 29.33 4.88 -5.57
C PRO A 91 30.39 3.78 -5.65
N VAL A 92 30.16 2.65 -4.98
CA VAL A 92 31.06 1.47 -4.98
C VAL A 92 30.53 0.38 -5.90
N ARG A 93 29.22 0.08 -5.79
CA ARG A 93 28.58 -0.98 -6.55
C ARG A 93 27.11 -0.66 -6.77
N THR A 94 26.65 -0.81 -8.00
CA THR A 94 25.25 -0.63 -8.38
C THR A 94 24.67 -1.90 -8.95
N ILE A 95 23.46 -2.24 -8.55
CA ILE A 95 22.63 -3.26 -9.17
C ILE A 95 21.34 -2.62 -9.68
N ARG A 96 20.96 -2.92 -10.92
CA ARG A 96 19.68 -2.46 -11.49
C ARG A 96 18.65 -3.56 -11.38
N ARG A 97 17.46 -3.22 -10.85
CA ARG A 97 16.38 -4.18 -10.65
C ARG A 97 15.05 -3.65 -11.12
N ASN A 98 14.25 -4.57 -11.68
CA ASN A 98 12.86 -4.35 -11.99
C ASN A 98 12.04 -4.76 -10.75
N ILE A 99 11.35 -3.78 -10.14
CA ILE A 99 10.51 -3.95 -8.95
C ILE A 99 9.05 -3.66 -9.25
N SER A 100 8.61 -3.93 -10.46
CA SER A 100 7.30 -3.58 -11.03
C SER A 100 6.16 -4.51 -10.61
N GLY A 101 6.17 -5.01 -9.40
CA GLY A 101 5.11 -5.88 -8.89
C GLY A 101 3.82 -5.09 -8.59
N PRO A 102 2.63 -5.61 -8.95
CA PRO A 102 1.39 -5.02 -8.50
C PRO A 102 1.22 -5.13 -7.00
N GLY A 103 0.66 -4.10 -6.38
CA GLY A 103 0.37 -4.04 -4.96
C GLY A 103 -1.03 -3.53 -4.68
N THR A 104 -1.56 -3.91 -3.53
CA THR A 104 -2.83 -3.40 -3.03
C THR A 104 -2.72 -3.14 -1.54
N PHE A 105 -2.96 -1.92 -1.13
CA PHE A 105 -3.19 -1.51 0.24
C PHE A 105 -4.68 -1.58 0.54
N THR A 106 -5.04 -2.15 1.67
CA THR A 106 -6.41 -2.17 2.19
C THR A 106 -6.38 -1.58 3.57
N PHE A 107 -7.11 -0.49 3.79
CA PHE A 107 -7.15 0.27 5.03
C PHE A 107 -8.34 -0.15 5.87
N ASP A 108 -8.16 -0.17 7.18
CA ASP A 108 -9.18 -0.40 8.20
C ASP A 108 -8.89 0.44 9.44
N GLU A 109 -9.71 0.33 10.50
CA GLU A 109 -9.59 1.13 11.71
C GLU A 109 -8.31 0.86 12.53
N GLU A 110 -7.63 -0.25 12.29
CA GLU A 110 -6.44 -0.68 13.03
C GLU A 110 -5.14 -0.46 12.24
N GLY A 111 -5.23 0.04 11.00
CA GLY A 111 -4.08 0.29 10.13
C GLY A 111 -4.33 -0.15 8.69
N PHE A 112 -3.37 -0.85 8.08
CA PHE A 112 -3.54 -1.31 6.70
C PHE A 112 -2.78 -2.60 6.39
N THR A 113 -3.25 -3.31 5.38
CA THR A 113 -2.61 -4.51 4.84
C THR A 113 -2.09 -4.25 3.44
N LEU A 114 -0.80 -4.47 3.19
CA LEU A 114 -0.19 -4.50 1.86
C LEU A 114 -0.15 -5.93 1.32
N ARG A 115 -0.77 -6.15 0.17
CA ARG A 115 -0.63 -7.38 -0.62
C ARG A 115 0.18 -7.11 -1.86
N ALA A 116 1.43 -7.55 -1.86
CA ALA A 116 2.38 -7.41 -2.95
C ALA A 116 2.50 -8.69 -3.76
N ARG A 117 2.68 -8.57 -5.08
CA ARG A 117 2.94 -9.70 -5.98
C ARG A 117 4.02 -9.35 -6.98
N GLY A 118 4.80 -10.35 -7.42
CA GLY A 118 5.90 -10.14 -8.37
C GLY A 118 7.13 -9.52 -7.72
N GLY A 119 7.82 -8.66 -8.45
CA GLY A 119 9.06 -8.02 -7.99
C GLY A 119 8.78 -6.80 -7.11
N TRP A 120 9.36 -6.80 -5.93
CA TRP A 120 9.29 -5.69 -4.97
C TRP A 120 10.63 -5.50 -4.28
N LEU A 121 10.92 -4.26 -3.91
CA LEU A 121 11.95 -3.91 -2.94
C LEU A 121 11.26 -3.53 -1.63
N PHE A 122 11.52 -4.31 -0.57
CA PHE A 122 11.12 -3.98 0.79
C PHE A 122 12.35 -3.60 1.59
N PHE A 123 12.24 -2.51 2.34
CA PHE A 123 13.28 -2.12 3.29
C PHE A 123 12.62 -1.60 4.57
N PHE A 124 13.15 -2.05 5.69
CA PHE A 124 12.69 -1.71 7.03
C PHE A 124 13.89 -1.57 7.96
N GLU A 125 13.85 -0.59 8.80
CA GLU A 125 14.86 -0.39 9.83
C GLU A 125 14.78 -1.45 10.94
N PRO A 126 15.85 -1.62 11.74
CA PRO A 126 15.79 -2.50 12.89
C PRO A 126 14.67 -2.11 13.86
N GLY A 127 13.78 -3.05 14.16
CA GLY A 127 12.65 -2.85 15.08
C GLY A 127 11.35 -2.42 14.42
N GLU A 128 11.32 -2.10 13.14
CA GLU A 128 10.07 -1.78 12.43
C GLU A 128 9.20 -3.00 12.12
N VAL A 129 9.80 -4.19 12.08
CA VAL A 129 9.06 -5.44 11.79
C VAL A 129 9.02 -6.33 13.02
N SER A 130 7.82 -6.61 13.52
CA SER A 130 7.62 -7.31 14.80
C SER A 130 8.10 -8.76 14.81
N ASN A 131 8.06 -9.44 13.67
CA ASN A 131 8.39 -10.86 13.56
C ASN A 131 9.61 -11.17 12.68
N VAL A 132 10.39 -10.13 12.33
CA VAL A 132 11.67 -10.27 11.64
C VAL A 132 12.72 -9.48 12.43
N PRO A 133 13.66 -10.15 13.09
CA PRO A 133 14.67 -9.45 13.88
C PRO A 133 15.66 -8.70 12.97
N GLY A 134 16.06 -7.51 13.41
CA GLY A 134 16.99 -6.64 12.69
C GLY A 134 16.34 -5.89 11.53
N GLY A 135 17.11 -5.02 10.88
CA GLY A 135 16.69 -4.37 9.63
C GLY A 135 16.72 -5.34 8.47
N LEU A 136 15.94 -5.05 7.44
CA LEU A 136 15.94 -5.84 6.22
C LEU A 136 15.84 -4.97 4.96
N MET A 137 16.58 -5.39 3.92
CA MET A 137 16.42 -4.86 2.57
C MET A 137 16.32 -6.05 1.62
N TRP A 138 15.11 -6.34 1.14
CA TRP A 138 14.85 -7.54 0.34
C TRP A 138 14.34 -7.20 -1.05
N LEU A 139 14.99 -7.75 -2.06
CA LEU A 139 14.38 -7.94 -3.37
C LEU A 139 13.57 -9.23 -3.35
N THR A 140 12.31 -9.12 -3.66
CA THR A 140 11.38 -10.26 -3.58
C THR A 140 10.77 -10.57 -4.94
N THR A 141 10.37 -11.83 -5.12
CA THR A 141 9.47 -12.24 -6.20
C THR A 141 8.45 -13.22 -5.63
N GLY A 142 7.17 -13.06 -6.00
CA GLY A 142 6.13 -13.93 -5.50
C GLY A 142 5.00 -13.17 -4.82
N LYS A 143 4.46 -13.72 -3.74
CA LYS A 143 3.36 -13.11 -2.97
C LYS A 143 3.81 -12.84 -1.56
N PHE A 144 3.69 -11.58 -1.14
CA PHE A 144 3.97 -11.12 0.21
C PHE A 144 2.76 -10.37 0.76
N VAL A 145 2.46 -10.57 2.03
CA VAL A 145 1.41 -9.86 2.76
C VAL A 145 2.03 -9.27 4.01
N TRP A 146 1.92 -7.96 4.12
CA TRP A 146 2.42 -7.18 5.23
C TRP A 146 1.24 -6.48 5.91
N ARG A 147 1.19 -6.51 7.22
CA ARG A 147 0.24 -5.74 8.05
C ARG A 147 0.99 -4.64 8.76
N PHE A 148 0.49 -3.41 8.67
CA PHE A 148 0.87 -2.30 9.51
C PHE A 148 -0.20 -2.07 10.57
N ASP A 149 0.19 -1.96 11.81
CA ASP A 149 -0.68 -1.70 12.96
C ASP A 149 -0.44 -0.27 13.47
N ASP A 150 -1.48 0.57 13.41
CA ASP A 150 -1.39 1.99 13.76
C ASP A 150 -1.11 2.21 15.26
N ALA A 151 -1.57 1.31 16.12
CA ALA A 151 -1.40 1.45 17.56
C ALA A 151 0.03 1.21 18.02
N SER A 152 0.72 0.24 17.40
CA SER A 152 2.12 -0.07 17.70
C SER A 152 3.11 0.62 16.78
N GLY A 153 2.69 1.10 15.61
CA GLY A 153 3.54 1.62 14.56
C GLY A 153 4.42 0.57 13.90
N MET A 154 4.07 -0.72 14.01
CA MET A 154 4.90 -1.83 13.56
C MET A 154 4.32 -2.58 12.38
N TRP A 155 5.23 -3.06 11.55
CA TRP A 155 4.92 -4.01 10.48
C TRP A 155 4.97 -5.46 10.97
N THR A 156 4.15 -6.30 10.37
CA THR A 156 4.18 -7.75 10.55
C THR A 156 4.14 -8.44 9.20
N LEU A 157 5.08 -9.34 8.94
CA LEU A 157 5.04 -10.20 7.76
C LEU A 157 4.08 -11.36 8.01
N GLU A 158 2.87 -11.28 7.44
CA GLU A 158 1.83 -12.30 7.60
C GLU A 158 2.00 -13.47 6.62
N GLN A 159 2.45 -13.21 5.41
CA GLN A 159 2.67 -14.23 4.40
C GLN A 159 3.88 -13.92 3.52
N ALA A 160 4.69 -14.95 3.25
CA ALA A 160 5.78 -14.91 2.29
C ALA A 160 5.75 -16.19 1.46
N ARG A 161 5.43 -16.05 0.17
CA ARG A 161 5.47 -17.14 -0.82
C ARG A 161 6.24 -16.67 -2.04
N GLY A 162 7.45 -17.15 -2.20
CA GLY A 162 8.35 -16.75 -3.28
C GLY A 162 9.80 -16.65 -2.83
N THR A 163 10.62 -15.95 -3.59
CA THR A 163 12.03 -15.76 -3.29
C THR A 163 12.27 -14.43 -2.57
N ARG A 164 13.30 -14.40 -1.73
CA ARG A 164 13.83 -13.21 -1.07
C ARG A 164 15.33 -13.21 -1.28
N MET A 165 15.85 -12.11 -1.76
CA MET A 165 17.29 -11.88 -1.91
C MET A 165 17.67 -10.72 -1.01
N ASP A 166 18.64 -10.92 -0.14
CA ASP A 166 19.20 -9.88 0.71
C ASP A 166 20.04 -8.92 -0.13
N VAL A 167 19.60 -7.67 -0.19
CA VAL A 167 20.26 -6.61 -0.96
C VAL A 167 21.61 -6.25 -0.35
N CYS A 168 21.71 -6.24 0.99
CA CYS A 168 22.97 -5.96 1.65
C CYS A 168 24.04 -6.99 1.27
N ALA A 169 23.67 -8.27 1.23
CA ALA A 169 24.58 -9.34 0.79
C ALA A 169 24.91 -9.25 -0.71
N LEU A 170 23.96 -8.81 -1.56
CA LEU A 170 24.20 -8.60 -2.99
C LEU A 170 25.16 -7.45 -3.28
N LEU A 171 25.19 -6.42 -2.42
CA LEU A 171 26.00 -5.23 -2.57
C LEU A 171 27.35 -5.30 -1.82
N ALA A 172 27.49 -6.22 -0.88
CA ALA A 172 28.75 -6.46 -0.16
C ALA A 172 29.84 -7.00 -1.14
#